data_6eb5ae4bd6037ca9c465eee8e25165ad
#
_entry.id   6eb5ae4bd6037ca9c465eee8e25165ad
#
_cell.length_a   1.000
_cell.length_b   1.000
_cell.length_c   1.000
_cell.angle_alpha   90.00
_cell.angle_beta   90.00
_cell.angle_gamma   90.00
#
_symmetry.space_group_name_H-M   'P 1'
#
loop_
_entity.id
_entity.type
_entity.pdbx_description
1 polymer ?
#
loop_
_entity_poly.entity_id
_entity_poly.type
_entity_poly.pdbx_seq_one_letter_code
_entity_poly.pdbx_strand_id
1 'polypeptide(L)' 'MIYELTHPIETDVPDEWLLERMRIYRNRLLAESDWTQLDDAPVDRQAWADYRQALRDFPSSWTPAPTVTFPDKP' A
#
# COMPACT_ATOMS: atom_id res chain seq x y z
N MET A 1 -0.11 5.69 7.02
CA MET A 1 -0.02 4.29 7.51
C MET A 1 1.37 3.76 7.24
N ILE A 2 2.12 3.42 8.28
CA ILE A 2 3.52 3.04 8.19
C ILE A 2 3.68 1.55 8.46
N TYR A 3 4.43 0.87 7.60
CA TYR A 3 4.79 -0.54 7.78
C TYR A 3 6.29 -0.72 7.73
N GLU A 4 6.81 -1.62 8.58
CA GLU A 4 8.20 -2.05 8.52
C GLU A 4 8.31 -3.20 7.53
N LEU A 5 9.21 -3.07 6.56
CA LEU A 5 9.43 -4.06 5.52
C LEU A 5 10.55 -5.05 5.86
N THR A 6 11.43 -4.68 6.82
CA THR A 6 12.57 -5.50 7.21
C THR A 6 12.53 -5.79 8.69
N HIS A 7 13.08 -6.95 9.08
CA HIS A 7 13.33 -7.25 10.48
C HIS A 7 14.53 -6.41 10.96
N PRO A 8 14.56 -5.97 12.25
CA PRO A 8 15.68 -5.14 12.76
C PRO A 8 17.07 -5.74 12.56
N ILE A 9 17.20 -7.06 12.45
CA ILE A 9 18.48 -7.73 12.22
C ILE A 9 18.81 -7.88 10.73
N GLU A 10 17.88 -7.57 9.84
CA GLU A 10 18.13 -7.62 8.39
C GLU A 10 18.94 -6.40 7.98
N THR A 11 20.13 -6.64 7.40
CA THR A 11 20.98 -5.59 6.84
C THR A 11 21.22 -5.92 5.37
N ASP A 12 21.53 -4.90 4.56
CA ASP A 12 21.88 -5.08 3.15
C ASP A 12 20.78 -5.78 2.33
N VAL A 13 19.50 -5.48 2.64
CA VAL A 13 18.38 -6.02 1.88
C VAL A 13 18.33 -5.33 0.50
N PRO A 14 18.33 -6.10 -0.62
CA PRO A 14 18.28 -5.51 -1.96
C PRO A 14 17.01 -4.67 -2.18
N ASP A 15 17.14 -3.61 -2.99
CA ASP A 15 16.01 -2.75 -3.33
C ASP A 15 14.85 -3.53 -3.97
N GLU A 16 15.16 -4.52 -4.80
CA GLU A 16 14.13 -5.37 -5.43
C GLU A 16 13.30 -6.13 -4.41
N TRP A 17 13.89 -6.55 -3.30
CA TRP A 17 13.17 -7.21 -2.20
C TRP A 17 12.27 -6.23 -1.46
N LEU A 18 12.77 -5.02 -1.24
CA LEU A 18 11.98 -3.96 -0.61
C LEU A 18 10.76 -3.60 -1.47
N LEU A 19 10.96 -3.49 -2.79
CA LEU A 19 9.87 -3.26 -3.74
C LEU A 19 8.83 -4.38 -3.68
N GLU A 20 9.27 -5.62 -3.66
CA GLU A 20 8.35 -6.76 -3.60
C GLU A 20 7.58 -6.78 -2.29
N ARG A 21 8.24 -6.56 -1.16
CA ARG A 21 7.59 -6.51 0.15
C ARG A 21 6.58 -5.36 0.22
N MET A 22 6.92 -4.20 -0.32
CA MET A 22 6.01 -3.06 -0.42
C MET A 22 4.76 -3.44 -1.22
N ARG A 23 4.93 -4.11 -2.37
CA ARG A 23 3.81 -4.53 -3.21
C ARG A 23 2.89 -5.53 -2.50
N ILE A 24 3.44 -6.41 -1.69
CA ILE A 24 2.65 -7.37 -0.91
C ILE A 24 1.71 -6.61 0.05
N TYR A 25 2.23 -5.64 0.79
CA TYR A 25 1.41 -4.83 1.69
C TYR A 25 0.39 -3.98 0.92
N ARG A 26 0.81 -3.37 -0.18
CA ARG A 26 -0.09 -2.59 -1.03
C ARG A 26 -1.24 -3.45 -1.56
N ASN A 27 -0.94 -4.63 -2.07
CA ASN A 27 -1.94 -5.54 -2.60
C ASN A 27 -2.91 -5.99 -1.52
N ARG A 28 -2.43 -6.18 -0.29
CA ARG A 28 -3.30 -6.49 0.85
C ARG A 28 -4.27 -5.34 1.12
N LEU A 29 -3.79 -4.10 1.11
CA LEU A 29 -4.64 -2.92 1.32
C LEU A 29 -5.69 -2.79 0.21
N LEU A 30 -5.31 -3.09 -1.03
CA LEU A 30 -6.26 -3.11 -2.15
C LEU A 30 -7.32 -4.19 -1.95
N ALA A 31 -6.93 -5.40 -1.58
CA ALA A 31 -7.86 -6.50 -1.35
C ALA A 31 -8.83 -6.20 -0.20
N GLU A 32 -8.32 -5.65 0.90
CA GLU A 32 -9.13 -5.28 2.06
C GLU A 32 -10.16 -4.20 1.77
N SER A 33 -9.93 -3.39 0.75
CA SER A 33 -10.81 -2.27 0.38
C SER A 33 -11.66 -2.54 -0.86
N ASP A 34 -11.60 -3.73 -1.47
CA ASP A 34 -12.37 -4.05 -2.68
C ASP A 34 -13.87 -3.86 -2.48
N TRP A 35 -14.39 -4.23 -1.31
CA TRP A 35 -15.82 -4.10 -1.00
C TRP A 35 -16.33 -2.66 -1.05
N THR A 36 -15.45 -1.66 -0.88
CA THR A 36 -15.83 -0.24 -0.88
C THR A 36 -16.31 0.23 -2.25
N GLN A 37 -16.01 -0.53 -3.30
CA GLN A 37 -16.37 -0.21 -4.68
C GLN A 37 -17.67 -0.86 -5.14
N LEU A 38 -18.33 -1.63 -4.26
CA LEU A 38 -19.64 -2.16 -4.53
C LEU A 38 -20.69 -1.05 -4.52
N ASP A 39 -21.70 -1.15 -5.37
CA ASP A 39 -22.72 -0.11 -5.51
C ASP A 39 -23.49 0.17 -4.22
N ASP A 40 -23.66 -0.84 -3.37
CA ASP A 40 -24.40 -0.75 -2.11
C ASP A 40 -23.52 -0.60 -0.88
N ALA A 41 -22.20 -0.38 -1.05
CA ALA A 41 -21.29 -0.17 0.08
C ALA A 41 -21.65 1.14 0.81
N PRO A 42 -21.83 1.11 2.15
CA PRO A 42 -22.25 2.30 2.91
C PRO A 42 -21.08 3.23 3.24
N VAL A 43 -20.30 3.61 2.23
CA VAL A 43 -19.11 4.45 2.36
C VAL A 43 -19.05 5.46 1.22
N ASP A 44 -18.19 6.48 1.36
CA ASP A 44 -17.90 7.40 0.28
C ASP A 44 -17.09 6.68 -0.80
N ARG A 45 -17.78 6.18 -1.79
CA ARG A 45 -17.20 5.36 -2.86
C ARG A 45 -16.09 6.11 -3.61
N GLN A 46 -16.27 7.40 -3.87
CA GLN A 46 -15.28 8.18 -4.61
C GLN A 46 -14.01 8.40 -3.79
N ALA A 47 -14.14 8.70 -2.51
CA ALA A 47 -12.98 8.86 -1.63
C ALA A 47 -12.15 7.57 -1.57
N TRP A 48 -12.83 6.42 -1.47
CA TRP A 48 -12.15 5.13 -1.49
C TRP A 48 -11.53 4.81 -2.85
N ALA A 49 -12.18 5.20 -3.95
CA ALA A 49 -11.64 5.03 -5.29
C ALA A 49 -10.34 5.85 -5.45
N ASP A 50 -10.31 7.07 -4.94
CA ASP A 50 -9.13 7.93 -4.98
C ASP A 50 -7.98 7.32 -4.15
N TYR A 51 -8.28 6.82 -2.96
CA TYR A 51 -7.31 6.12 -2.13
C TYR A 51 -6.73 4.89 -2.84
N ARG A 52 -7.59 4.07 -3.44
CA ARG A 52 -7.17 2.88 -4.16
C ARG A 52 -6.33 3.22 -5.39
N GLN A 53 -6.65 4.31 -6.09
CA GLN A 53 -5.84 4.77 -7.21
C GLN A 53 -4.45 5.21 -6.74
N ALA A 54 -4.38 5.91 -5.62
CA ALA A 54 -3.10 6.30 -5.03
C ALA A 54 -2.24 5.08 -4.67
N LEU A 55 -2.87 4.00 -4.18
CA LEU A 55 -2.16 2.74 -3.92
C LEU A 55 -1.61 2.12 -5.22
N ARG A 56 -2.38 2.14 -6.30
CA ARG A 56 -1.94 1.60 -7.60
C ARG A 56 -0.77 2.38 -8.17
N ASP A 57 -0.79 3.71 -8.02
CA ASP A 57 0.25 4.60 -8.54
C ASP A 57 1.49 4.65 -7.64
N PHE A 58 1.37 4.16 -6.41
CA PHE A 58 2.39 4.30 -5.38
C PHE A 58 3.77 3.77 -5.81
N PRO A 59 3.89 2.59 -6.44
CA PRO A 59 5.21 2.04 -6.78
C PRO A 59 6.03 2.94 -7.69
N SER A 60 5.40 3.75 -8.53
CA SER A 60 6.10 4.60 -9.50
C SER A 60 6.82 5.78 -8.86
N SER A 61 6.43 6.16 -7.63
CA SER A 61 6.99 7.31 -6.93
C SER A 61 7.73 6.94 -5.63
N TRP A 62 7.69 5.66 -5.23
CA TRP A 62 8.31 5.24 -3.98
C TRP A 62 9.78 4.88 -4.16
N THR A 63 10.63 5.44 -3.29
CA THR A 63 12.04 5.08 -3.23
C THR A 63 12.21 3.94 -2.22
N PRO A 64 12.83 2.81 -2.61
CA PRO A 64 12.99 1.67 -1.71
C PRO A 64 13.65 2.06 -0.39
N ALA A 65 13.04 1.62 0.70
CA ALA A 65 13.48 1.91 2.06
C ALA A 65 12.99 0.80 3.00
N PRO A 66 13.61 0.65 4.20
CA PRO A 66 13.16 -0.35 5.18
C PRO A 66 11.74 -0.16 5.70
N THR A 67 11.19 1.05 5.58
CA THR A 67 9.82 1.36 5.96
C THR A 67 9.07 1.96 4.78
N VAL A 68 7.76 1.84 4.80
CA VAL A 68 6.90 2.44 3.78
C VAL A 68 5.74 3.15 4.45
N THR A 69 5.42 4.35 3.96
CA THR A 69 4.25 5.11 4.41
C THR A 69 3.25 5.17 3.26
N PHE A 70 2.17 4.41 3.39
CA PHE A 70 1.11 4.41 2.38
C PHE A 70 0.15 5.59 2.61
N PRO A 71 -0.62 5.98 1.57
CA PRO A 71 -1.68 6.98 1.74
C PRO A 71 -2.62 6.59 2.87
N ASP A 72 -3.18 7.59 3.56
CA ASP A 72 -4.15 7.35 4.63
C ASP A 72 -5.50 6.96 4.04
N LYS A 73 -6.21 6.09 4.75
CA LYS A 73 -7.58 5.72 4.38
C LYS A 73 -8.51 6.91 4.55
N PRO A 74 -9.54 7.01 3.70
CA PRO A 74 -10.57 8.04 3.83
C PRO A 74 -11.26 8.05 5.18
#